data_f5272e39cf16a6ead2b1d4b0907ef107
#
_entry.id   f5272e39cf16a6ead2b1d4b0907ef107
#
_cell.length_a   1.000
_cell.length_b   1.000
_cell.length_c   1.000
_cell.angle_alpha   90.00
_cell.angle_beta   90.00
_cell.angle_gamma   90.00
#
_symmetry.space_group_name_H-M   'P 1'
#
loop_
_entity.id
_entity.type
_entity.pdbx_description
1 polymer ?
#
loop_
_entity_poly.entity_id
_entity_poly.type
_entity_poly.pdbx_seq_one_letter_code
_entity_poly.pdbx_strand_id
1 'polypeptide(L)'
;MAHMIVAGNWKMNASKSAVTELLSGLKDNVASVSNAELVVFPPFPYLAQAQAELMGTGIRIGVQNICAQDKGAYTGEVSLVMAKEFDVSYVLVGHSERRALFAEDDSQEAAKYVATQAMLLTPILCVGETLEQREQGRTLSVVNGQIQAVIDAAGGASFAHAVIAYEPVWAIGTGLTASPMQAQEVHRAIRDHIADVAPEQARGLKILYGGSVTAASAEELFAQADIDGGLVGGASLQALSLIHI
;
A
#
# COMPACT_ATOMS: atom_id res chain seq x y z
N MET A 1 -1.56 -11.14 -18.94
CA MET A 1 -1.96 -9.91 -18.26
C MET A 1 -1.02 -9.67 -17.12
N ALA A 2 -0.69 -8.43 -16.79
CA ALA A 2 0.15 -8.14 -15.63
C ALA A 2 -0.61 -8.55 -14.37
N HIS A 3 0.04 -9.26 -13.46
CA HIS A 3 -0.56 -9.68 -12.20
C HIS A 3 -0.85 -8.46 -11.33
N MET A 4 -2.11 -8.25 -10.93
CA MET A 4 -2.52 -7.13 -10.09
C MET A 4 -2.18 -7.38 -8.62
N ILE A 5 -2.21 -6.33 -7.80
CA ILE A 5 -2.12 -6.46 -6.34
C ILE A 5 -3.37 -5.82 -5.72
N VAL A 6 -4.10 -6.58 -4.92
CA VAL A 6 -5.21 -6.08 -4.11
C VAL A 6 -4.79 -6.16 -2.64
N ALA A 7 -4.54 -5.01 -2.06
CA ALA A 7 -3.96 -4.83 -0.73
C ALA A 7 -5.01 -4.27 0.24
N GLY A 8 -5.41 -5.05 1.23
CA GLY A 8 -6.42 -4.68 2.23
C GLY A 8 -5.80 -4.06 3.48
N ASN A 9 -5.83 -2.75 3.61
CA ASN A 9 -5.41 -2.04 4.81
C ASN A 9 -6.57 -1.95 5.82
N TRP A 10 -6.51 -2.75 6.88
CA TRP A 10 -7.56 -2.77 7.91
C TRP A 10 -7.53 -1.54 8.83
N LYS A 11 -6.46 -0.75 8.75
CA LYS A 11 -6.24 0.40 9.63
C LYS A 11 -6.35 0.00 11.10
N MET A 12 -6.86 0.85 11.97
CA MET A 12 -7.05 0.56 13.40
C MET A 12 -8.45 -0.04 13.64
N ASN A 13 -8.74 -1.16 12.95
CA ASN A 13 -10.00 -1.91 13.13
C ASN A 13 -9.67 -3.37 13.41
N ALA A 14 -10.48 -4.05 14.09
CA ALA A 14 -10.67 -5.47 14.27
C ALA A 14 -10.96 -5.87 15.73
N SER A 15 -11.35 -7.12 15.91
CA SER A 15 -11.31 -7.89 17.14
C SER A 15 -10.87 -9.30 16.78
N LYS A 16 -10.51 -10.13 17.74
CA LYS A 16 -10.11 -11.53 17.44
C LYS A 16 -11.17 -12.27 16.65
N SER A 17 -12.46 -12.11 17.02
CA SER A 17 -13.58 -12.76 16.32
C SER A 17 -13.77 -12.20 14.91
N ALA A 18 -13.70 -10.88 14.73
CA ALA A 18 -13.81 -10.25 13.42
C ALA A 18 -12.65 -10.66 12.49
N VAL A 19 -11.43 -10.82 13.02
CA VAL A 19 -10.28 -11.33 12.26
C VAL A 19 -10.55 -12.76 11.77
N THR A 20 -10.98 -13.67 12.66
CA THR A 20 -11.31 -15.04 12.27
C THR A 20 -12.39 -15.08 11.20
N GLU A 21 -13.48 -14.32 11.35
CA GLU A 21 -14.57 -14.28 10.37
C GLU A 21 -14.09 -13.76 9.01
N LEU A 22 -13.35 -12.65 9.00
CA LEU A 22 -12.82 -12.04 7.78
C LEU A 22 -11.85 -12.99 7.06
N LEU A 23 -10.88 -13.56 7.80
CA LEU A 23 -9.88 -14.45 7.21
C LEU A 23 -10.49 -15.77 6.74
N SER A 24 -11.49 -16.32 7.44
CA SER A 24 -12.23 -17.49 6.96
C SER A 24 -12.92 -17.19 5.63
N GLY A 25 -13.63 -16.07 5.54
CA GLY A 25 -14.28 -15.67 4.30
C GLY A 25 -13.30 -15.43 3.14
N LEU A 26 -12.12 -14.91 3.40
CA LEU A 26 -11.07 -14.77 2.38
C LEU A 26 -10.55 -16.14 1.93
N LYS A 27 -10.25 -17.06 2.85
CA LYS A 27 -9.78 -18.41 2.53
C LYS A 27 -10.76 -19.18 1.66
N ASP A 28 -12.04 -19.10 2.00
CA ASP A 28 -13.11 -19.83 1.29
C ASP A 28 -13.25 -19.36 -0.16
N ASN A 29 -12.83 -18.12 -0.47
CA ASN A 29 -13.03 -17.51 -1.77
C ASN A 29 -11.73 -17.24 -2.56
N VAL A 30 -10.55 -17.31 -1.94
CA VAL A 30 -9.27 -16.96 -2.60
C VAL A 30 -8.98 -17.82 -3.83
N ALA A 31 -9.46 -19.04 -3.91
CA ALA A 31 -9.30 -19.91 -5.07
C ALA A 31 -9.96 -19.37 -6.35
N SER A 32 -10.92 -18.45 -6.23
CA SER A 32 -11.52 -17.76 -7.37
C SER A 32 -10.70 -16.60 -7.90
N VAL A 33 -9.69 -16.13 -7.16
CA VAL A 33 -8.81 -15.04 -7.54
C VAL A 33 -7.68 -15.58 -8.41
N SER A 34 -7.75 -15.36 -9.72
CA SER A 34 -6.78 -15.89 -10.68
C SER A 34 -5.76 -14.87 -11.20
N ASN A 35 -6.08 -13.58 -11.10
CA ASN A 35 -5.34 -12.51 -11.77
C ASN A 35 -4.70 -11.49 -10.82
N ALA A 36 -4.81 -11.71 -9.51
CA ALA A 36 -4.31 -10.78 -8.51
C ALA A 36 -3.60 -11.50 -7.36
N GLU A 37 -2.61 -10.84 -6.78
CA GLU A 37 -2.06 -11.17 -5.49
C GLU A 37 -2.88 -10.45 -4.40
N LEU A 38 -3.33 -11.21 -3.41
CA LEU A 38 -4.07 -10.67 -2.28
C LEU A 38 -3.14 -10.46 -1.09
N VAL A 39 -3.14 -9.25 -0.54
CA VAL A 39 -2.34 -8.88 0.62
C VAL A 39 -3.24 -8.30 1.70
N VAL A 40 -3.07 -8.69 2.95
CA VAL A 40 -3.80 -8.10 4.09
C VAL A 40 -2.83 -7.42 5.06
N PHE A 41 -3.23 -6.27 5.60
CA PHE A 41 -2.46 -5.49 6.56
C PHE A 41 -3.25 -5.38 7.87
N PRO A 42 -3.20 -6.41 8.73
CA PRO A 42 -3.85 -6.36 10.03
C PRO A 42 -3.10 -5.41 10.98
N PRO A 43 -3.78 -4.84 12.01
CA PRO A 43 -3.07 -4.23 13.14
C PRO A 43 -2.14 -5.23 13.82
N PHE A 44 -1.02 -4.74 14.37
CA PHE A 44 0.00 -5.60 15.01
C PHE A 44 -0.54 -6.61 16.04
N PRO A 45 -1.55 -6.29 16.90
CA PRO A 45 -2.09 -7.25 17.86
C PRO A 45 -2.68 -8.52 17.25
N TYR A 46 -3.00 -8.48 15.95
CA TYR A 46 -3.63 -9.59 15.23
C TYR A 46 -2.69 -10.28 14.22
N LEU A 47 -1.42 -9.87 14.19
CA LEU A 47 -0.46 -10.37 13.20
C LEU A 47 -0.20 -11.87 13.37
N ALA A 48 0.00 -12.35 14.61
CA ALA A 48 0.17 -13.78 14.90
C ALA A 48 -1.08 -14.61 14.52
N GLN A 49 -2.27 -14.06 14.76
CA GLN A 49 -3.51 -14.72 14.35
C GLN A 49 -3.62 -14.78 12.83
N ALA A 50 -3.32 -13.70 12.11
CA ALA A 50 -3.34 -13.67 10.65
C ALA A 50 -2.35 -14.67 10.07
N GLN A 51 -1.13 -14.75 10.59
CA GLN A 51 -0.13 -15.74 10.18
C GLN A 51 -0.67 -17.16 10.32
N ALA A 52 -1.18 -17.52 11.50
CA ALA A 52 -1.67 -18.87 11.76
C ALA A 52 -2.84 -19.26 10.86
N GLU A 53 -3.77 -18.31 10.61
CA GLU A 53 -4.97 -18.59 9.82
C GLU A 53 -4.72 -18.57 8.31
N LEU A 54 -3.72 -17.82 7.81
CA LEU A 54 -3.44 -17.70 6.38
C LEU A 54 -2.37 -18.65 5.88
N MET A 55 -1.77 -19.46 6.75
CA MET A 55 -0.74 -20.42 6.35
C MET A 55 -1.23 -21.33 5.22
N GLY A 56 -0.45 -21.37 4.11
CA GLY A 56 -0.75 -22.21 2.95
C GLY A 56 -1.85 -21.72 2.01
N THR A 57 -2.43 -20.54 2.25
CA THR A 57 -3.52 -20.00 1.40
C THR A 57 -3.03 -19.23 0.17
N GLY A 58 -1.77 -18.79 0.14
CA GLY A 58 -1.25 -17.88 -0.87
C GLY A 58 -1.57 -16.38 -0.62
N ILE A 59 -2.44 -16.05 0.35
CA ILE A 59 -2.69 -14.67 0.77
C ILE A 59 -1.46 -14.17 1.53
N ARG A 60 -0.93 -13.01 1.12
CA ARG A 60 0.23 -12.40 1.75
C ARG A 60 -0.15 -11.53 2.95
N ILE A 61 0.78 -11.41 3.88
CA ILE A 61 0.64 -10.55 5.06
C ILE A 61 1.59 -9.37 4.93
N GLY A 62 1.11 -8.19 5.25
CA GLY A 62 1.89 -6.99 5.41
C GLY A 62 1.67 -6.33 6.77
N VAL A 63 2.46 -5.33 7.08
CA VAL A 63 2.32 -4.48 8.26
C VAL A 63 2.03 -3.04 7.87
N GLN A 64 1.24 -2.35 8.70
CA GLN A 64 0.73 -1.00 8.42
C GLN A 64 1.79 0.09 8.64
N ASN A 65 2.86 -0.21 9.36
CA ASN A 65 3.98 0.67 9.67
C ASN A 65 5.12 -0.14 10.29
N ILE A 66 6.31 0.43 10.35
CA ILE A 66 7.46 -0.10 11.10
C ILE A 66 8.31 1.05 11.66
N CYS A 67 9.14 0.74 12.64
CA CYS A 67 10.28 1.55 13.02
C CYS A 67 11.47 1.21 12.12
N ALA A 68 12.19 2.22 11.63
CA ALA A 68 13.39 2.02 10.81
C ALA A 68 14.57 1.44 11.60
N GLN A 69 14.51 1.45 12.94
CA GLN A 69 15.54 0.90 13.80
C GLN A 69 15.24 -0.56 14.13
N ASP A 70 16.27 -1.40 14.15
CA ASP A 70 16.13 -2.84 14.42
C ASP A 70 15.73 -3.13 15.86
N LYS A 71 16.26 -2.38 16.81
CA LYS A 71 16.04 -2.54 18.25
C LYS A 71 16.49 -1.30 19.02
N GLY A 72 16.06 -1.18 20.28
CA GLY A 72 16.56 -0.13 21.19
C GLY A 72 15.47 0.51 22.04
N ALA A 73 15.73 1.73 22.49
CA ALA A 73 14.85 2.50 23.37
C ALA A 73 13.75 3.22 22.56
N TYR A 74 12.91 2.45 21.89
CA TYR A 74 11.78 2.91 21.04
C TYR A 74 10.48 2.32 21.58
N THR A 75 10.11 2.68 22.81
CA THR A 75 8.95 2.11 23.50
C THR A 75 7.67 2.29 22.67
N GLY A 76 7.01 1.17 22.37
CA GLY A 76 5.77 1.14 21.59
C GLY A 76 5.96 0.88 20.09
N GLU A 77 7.20 0.97 19.56
CA GLU A 77 7.51 0.69 18.17
C GLU A 77 7.66 -0.82 17.88
N VAL A 78 7.43 -1.18 16.64
CA VAL A 78 7.66 -2.52 16.10
C VAL A 78 8.72 -2.43 15.00
N SER A 79 9.81 -3.20 15.14
CA SER A 79 10.87 -3.24 14.15
C SER A 79 10.56 -4.22 13.02
N LEU A 80 11.30 -4.08 11.91
CA LEU A 80 11.24 -5.05 10.80
C LEU A 80 11.66 -6.45 11.21
N VAL A 81 12.64 -6.56 12.13
CA VAL A 81 13.09 -7.86 12.67
C VAL A 81 11.93 -8.57 13.37
N MET A 82 11.17 -7.85 14.21
CA MET A 82 9.97 -8.42 14.87
C MET A 82 8.88 -8.78 13.87
N ALA A 83 8.58 -7.90 12.92
CA ALA A 83 7.54 -8.13 11.93
C ALA A 83 7.84 -9.36 11.06
N LYS A 84 9.10 -9.59 10.72
CA LYS A 84 9.53 -10.69 9.85
C LYS A 84 9.31 -12.08 10.48
N GLU A 85 9.23 -12.18 11.82
CA GLU A 85 8.89 -13.43 12.50
C GLU A 85 7.46 -13.92 12.19
N PHE A 86 6.61 -13.05 11.62
CA PHE A 86 5.21 -13.35 11.28
C PHE A 86 4.98 -13.54 9.77
N ASP A 87 5.99 -13.95 9.01
CA ASP A 87 5.91 -14.19 7.55
C ASP A 87 5.43 -12.95 6.75
N VAL A 88 5.71 -11.76 7.25
CA VAL A 88 5.39 -10.51 6.58
C VAL A 88 6.17 -10.39 5.28
N SER A 89 5.50 -10.02 4.20
CA SER A 89 6.09 -9.80 2.87
C SER A 89 6.08 -8.32 2.46
N TYR A 90 5.14 -7.55 2.97
CA TYR A 90 4.90 -6.15 2.58
C TYR A 90 4.89 -5.21 3.79
N VAL A 91 5.29 -3.97 3.56
CA VAL A 91 5.27 -2.90 4.58
C VAL A 91 4.66 -1.64 3.96
N LEU A 92 3.61 -1.09 4.57
CA LEU A 92 3.12 0.24 4.21
C LEU A 92 4.10 1.29 4.74
N VAL A 93 4.52 2.20 3.87
CA VAL A 93 5.46 3.28 4.19
C VAL A 93 4.85 4.60 3.75
N GLY A 94 4.71 5.56 4.66
CA GLY A 94 4.24 6.90 4.35
C GLY A 94 2.74 7.04 4.11
N HIS A 95 1.91 6.12 4.64
CA HIS A 95 0.45 6.25 4.54
C HIS A 95 -0.02 7.64 4.98
N SER A 96 -0.95 8.22 4.23
CA SER A 96 -1.42 9.60 4.43
C SER A 96 -1.86 9.92 5.87
N GLU A 97 -2.49 8.97 6.57
CA GLU A 97 -2.85 9.13 7.98
C GLU A 97 -1.62 9.32 8.87
N ARG A 98 -0.49 8.66 8.58
CA ARG A 98 0.72 8.81 9.37
C ARG A 98 1.41 10.14 9.13
N ARG A 99 1.42 10.61 7.89
CA ARG A 99 1.89 11.96 7.54
C ARG A 99 1.05 13.03 8.24
N ALA A 100 -0.27 12.90 8.23
CA ALA A 100 -1.19 13.90 8.79
C ALA A 100 -1.29 13.88 10.31
N LEU A 101 -1.34 12.69 10.94
CA LEU A 101 -1.65 12.53 12.37
C LEU A 101 -0.40 12.37 13.24
N PHE A 102 0.69 11.84 12.68
CA PHE A 102 1.93 11.53 13.40
C PHE A 102 3.11 12.36 12.90
N ALA A 103 2.85 13.32 11.97
CA ALA A 103 3.85 14.23 11.41
C ALA A 103 5.08 13.52 10.80
N GLU A 104 4.87 12.33 10.23
CA GLU A 104 5.92 11.63 9.52
C GLU A 104 6.26 12.38 8.22
N ASP A 105 7.53 12.72 8.04
CA ASP A 105 8.03 13.45 6.88
C ASP A 105 8.68 12.53 5.84
N ASP A 106 9.00 13.09 4.67
CA ASP A 106 9.57 12.33 3.57
C ASP A 106 10.94 11.70 3.90
N SER A 107 11.72 12.30 4.79
CA SER A 107 13.01 11.75 5.25
C SER A 107 12.81 10.50 6.11
N GLN A 108 11.84 10.54 7.02
CA GLN A 108 11.48 9.39 7.86
C GLN A 108 10.94 8.24 7.00
N GLU A 109 10.11 8.56 6.00
CA GLU A 109 9.55 7.56 5.10
C GLU A 109 10.61 6.95 4.18
N ALA A 110 11.54 7.75 3.68
CA ALA A 110 12.68 7.24 2.93
C ALA A 110 13.55 6.30 3.78
N ALA A 111 13.77 6.62 5.06
CA ALA A 111 14.50 5.75 5.98
C ALA A 111 13.77 4.41 6.22
N LYS A 112 12.45 4.41 6.41
CA LYS A 112 11.64 3.19 6.53
C LYS A 112 11.66 2.36 5.25
N TYR A 113 11.58 3.01 4.09
CA TYR A 113 11.67 2.36 2.78
C TYR A 113 13.01 1.62 2.63
N VAL A 114 14.12 2.30 2.87
CA VAL A 114 15.47 1.70 2.82
C VAL A 114 15.60 0.52 3.77
N ALA A 115 15.17 0.70 5.04
CA ALA A 115 15.21 -0.37 6.04
C ALA A 115 14.37 -1.58 5.62
N THR A 116 13.19 -1.36 5.03
CA THR A 116 12.31 -2.43 4.53
C THR A 116 13.01 -3.28 3.47
N GLN A 117 13.64 -2.64 2.49
CA GLN A 117 14.37 -3.36 1.43
C GLN A 117 15.62 -4.06 1.94
N ALA A 118 16.33 -3.49 2.91
CA ALA A 118 17.48 -4.14 3.55
C ALA A 118 17.11 -5.47 4.21
N MET A 119 15.86 -5.61 4.65
CA MET A 119 15.30 -6.85 5.21
C MET A 119 14.69 -7.78 4.16
N LEU A 120 14.84 -7.47 2.85
CA LEU A 120 14.25 -8.21 1.73
C LEU A 120 12.70 -8.27 1.79
N LEU A 121 12.07 -7.23 2.35
CA LEU A 121 10.63 -7.03 2.31
C LEU A 121 10.28 -6.00 1.24
N THR A 122 9.04 -6.04 0.76
CA THR A 122 8.57 -5.12 -0.28
C THR A 122 7.88 -3.91 0.36
N PRO A 123 8.44 -2.69 0.26
CA PRO A 123 7.74 -1.49 0.69
C PRO A 123 6.61 -1.16 -0.30
N ILE A 124 5.44 -0.78 0.23
CA ILE A 124 4.41 -0.07 -0.52
C ILE A 124 4.52 1.40 -0.10
N LEU A 125 5.18 2.20 -0.94
CA LEU A 125 5.35 3.63 -0.71
C LEU A 125 4.04 4.35 -1.01
N CYS A 126 3.41 4.92 0.00
CA CYS A 126 2.20 5.71 -0.11
C CYS A 126 2.56 7.17 -0.41
N VAL A 127 2.00 7.69 -1.48
CA VAL A 127 2.21 9.07 -1.94
C VAL A 127 0.88 9.71 -2.32
N GLY A 128 0.73 11.01 -2.09
CA GLY A 128 -0.51 11.68 -2.45
C GLY A 128 -0.61 13.09 -1.91
N GLU A 129 -1.53 13.84 -2.48
CA GLU A 129 -1.79 15.24 -2.19
C GLU A 129 -3.06 15.45 -1.39
N THR A 130 -3.10 16.52 -0.60
CA THR A 130 -4.32 17.02 0.06
C THR A 130 -5.23 17.75 -0.93
N LEU A 131 -6.50 18.01 -0.52
CA LEU A 131 -7.43 18.79 -1.33
C LEU A 131 -6.87 20.19 -1.64
N GLU A 132 -6.32 20.87 -0.64
CA GLU A 132 -5.74 22.20 -0.82
C GLU A 132 -4.60 22.19 -1.85
N GLN A 133 -3.71 21.20 -1.79
CA GLN A 133 -2.60 21.05 -2.74
C GLN A 133 -3.11 20.79 -4.16
N ARG A 134 -4.18 20.01 -4.29
CA ARG A 134 -4.82 19.74 -5.57
C ARG A 134 -5.46 20.99 -6.16
N GLU A 135 -6.24 21.74 -5.38
CA GLU A 135 -6.89 22.99 -5.81
C GLU A 135 -5.85 24.05 -6.23
N GLN A 136 -4.66 24.01 -5.64
CA GLN A 136 -3.52 24.86 -6.02
C GLN A 136 -2.74 24.32 -7.24
N GLY A 137 -3.18 23.25 -7.87
CA GLY A 137 -2.49 22.63 -9.02
C GLY A 137 -1.15 21.98 -8.68
N ARG A 138 -0.91 21.62 -7.42
CA ARG A 138 0.37 21.09 -6.91
C ARG A 138 0.43 19.57 -6.80
N THR A 139 -0.56 18.83 -7.30
CA THR A 139 -0.60 17.35 -7.22
C THR A 139 0.72 16.71 -7.62
N LEU A 140 1.20 16.97 -8.83
CA LEU A 140 2.41 16.32 -9.34
C LEU A 140 3.67 16.77 -8.60
N SER A 141 3.78 18.04 -8.21
CA SER A 141 4.93 18.51 -7.46
C SER A 141 5.04 17.88 -6.06
N VAL A 142 3.89 17.64 -5.41
CA VAL A 142 3.83 16.95 -4.11
C VAL A 142 4.19 15.48 -4.27
N VAL A 143 3.51 14.77 -5.17
CA VAL A 143 3.71 13.33 -5.38
C VAL A 143 5.15 13.03 -5.82
N ASN A 144 5.67 13.79 -6.80
CA ASN A 144 7.03 13.62 -7.27
C ASN A 144 8.07 13.98 -6.18
N GLY A 145 7.80 14.99 -5.33
CA GLY A 145 8.66 15.33 -4.21
C GLY A 145 8.78 14.18 -3.19
N GLN A 146 7.66 13.53 -2.86
CA GLN A 146 7.64 12.37 -1.97
C GLN A 146 8.42 11.18 -2.56
N ILE A 147 8.30 10.92 -3.86
CA ILE A 147 9.06 9.88 -4.56
C ILE A 147 10.53 10.24 -4.65
N GLN A 148 10.84 11.53 -4.92
CA GLN A 148 12.22 12.00 -5.04
C GLN A 148 13.01 11.78 -3.75
N ALA A 149 12.41 11.98 -2.58
CA ALA A 149 13.06 11.70 -1.30
C ALA A 149 13.53 10.24 -1.19
N VAL A 150 12.77 9.29 -1.73
CA VAL A 150 13.17 7.88 -1.80
C VAL A 150 14.24 7.65 -2.86
N ILE A 151 14.14 8.30 -4.02
CA ILE A 151 15.17 8.23 -5.07
C ILE A 151 16.52 8.73 -4.52
N ASP A 152 16.52 9.83 -3.78
CA ASP A 152 17.73 10.43 -3.20
C ASP A 152 18.36 9.51 -2.13
N ALA A 153 17.54 8.78 -1.38
CA ALA A 153 18.01 7.88 -0.31
C ALA A 153 18.42 6.49 -0.80
N ALA A 154 17.68 5.91 -1.75
CA ALA A 154 17.80 4.50 -2.16
C ALA A 154 18.25 4.32 -3.61
N GLY A 155 18.18 5.37 -4.43
CA GLY A 155 18.40 5.31 -5.88
C GLY A 155 17.20 4.74 -6.64
N GLY A 156 17.09 5.10 -7.92
CA GLY A 156 15.98 4.67 -8.78
C GLY A 156 15.89 3.15 -8.98
N ALA A 157 17.03 2.44 -8.94
CA ALA A 157 17.07 0.99 -9.06
C ALA A 157 16.30 0.24 -7.96
N SER A 158 16.10 0.88 -6.79
CA SER A 158 15.35 0.32 -5.66
C SER A 158 13.89 0.01 -5.98
N PHE A 159 13.31 0.69 -6.96
CA PHE A 159 11.93 0.45 -7.40
C PHE A 159 11.71 -0.90 -8.10
N ALA A 160 12.76 -1.66 -8.41
CA ALA A 160 12.63 -3.05 -8.87
C ALA A 160 11.93 -3.97 -7.85
N HIS A 161 12.02 -3.64 -6.57
CA HIS A 161 11.49 -4.42 -5.45
C HIS A 161 10.59 -3.57 -4.55
N ALA A 162 9.76 -2.74 -5.14
CA ALA A 162 8.83 -1.87 -4.45
C ALA A 162 7.48 -1.81 -5.17
N VAL A 163 6.50 -1.29 -4.46
CA VAL A 163 5.18 -0.92 -4.96
C VAL A 163 4.93 0.53 -4.57
N ILE A 164 4.21 1.28 -5.39
CA ILE A 164 3.71 2.61 -5.01
C ILE A 164 2.20 2.54 -4.83
N ALA A 165 1.65 3.23 -3.83
CA ALA A 165 0.23 3.46 -3.69
C ALA A 165 -0.04 4.97 -3.80
N TYR A 166 -0.78 5.38 -4.83
CA TYR A 166 -1.23 6.76 -4.96
C TYR A 166 -2.51 6.96 -4.14
N GLU A 167 -2.43 7.82 -3.17
CA GLU A 167 -3.51 8.18 -2.26
C GLU A 167 -4.01 9.61 -2.57
N PRO A 168 -5.10 9.80 -3.35
CA PRO A 168 -5.76 11.10 -3.39
C PRO A 168 -6.40 11.36 -2.01
N VAL A 169 -5.65 12.04 -1.09
CA VAL A 169 -6.05 12.16 0.33
C VAL A 169 -7.44 12.78 0.46
N TRP A 170 -7.81 13.68 -0.44
CA TRP A 170 -9.13 14.30 -0.54
C TRP A 170 -10.27 13.34 -0.87
N ALA A 171 -9.95 12.14 -1.37
CA ALA A 171 -10.91 11.08 -1.72
C ALA A 171 -10.87 9.88 -0.76
N ILE A 172 -10.18 9.99 0.40
CA ILE A 172 -10.11 8.93 1.40
C ILE A 172 -11.10 9.21 2.53
N GLY A 173 -12.16 8.41 2.62
CA GLY A 173 -13.15 8.51 3.71
C GLY A 173 -14.03 9.78 3.69
N THR A 174 -13.96 10.55 2.62
CA THR A 174 -14.72 11.81 2.48
C THR A 174 -16.04 11.66 1.72
N GLY A 175 -16.26 10.50 1.09
CA GLY A 175 -17.37 10.28 0.15
C GLY A 175 -17.08 10.80 -1.27
N LEU A 176 -15.98 11.50 -1.48
CA LEU A 176 -15.50 11.88 -2.81
C LEU A 176 -14.68 10.72 -3.43
N THR A 177 -14.69 10.62 -4.74
CA THR A 177 -13.89 9.66 -5.48
C THR A 177 -13.19 10.35 -6.64
N ALA A 178 -11.94 9.98 -6.91
CA ALA A 178 -11.31 10.39 -8.16
C ALA A 178 -11.95 9.63 -9.33
N SER A 179 -12.15 10.28 -10.47
CA SER A 179 -12.54 9.56 -11.67
C SER A 179 -11.39 8.64 -12.12
N PRO A 180 -11.68 7.56 -12.88
CA PRO A 180 -10.63 6.69 -13.43
C PRO A 180 -9.59 7.46 -14.24
N MET A 181 -10.01 8.46 -15.02
CA MET A 181 -9.08 9.31 -15.78
C MET A 181 -8.18 10.17 -14.89
N GLN A 182 -8.72 10.75 -13.81
CA GLN A 182 -7.91 11.52 -12.86
C GLN A 182 -6.88 10.65 -12.15
N ALA A 183 -7.25 9.43 -11.76
CA ALA A 183 -6.34 8.46 -11.19
C ALA A 183 -5.25 8.06 -12.19
N GLN A 184 -5.65 7.72 -13.41
CA GLN A 184 -4.75 7.35 -14.50
C GLN A 184 -3.71 8.44 -14.81
N GLU A 185 -4.11 9.70 -14.85
CA GLU A 185 -3.20 10.83 -15.10
C GLU A 185 -2.06 10.87 -14.06
N VAL A 186 -2.38 10.73 -12.78
CA VAL A 186 -1.36 10.75 -11.72
C VAL A 186 -0.53 9.47 -11.73
N HIS A 187 -1.13 8.30 -11.92
CA HIS A 187 -0.41 7.03 -12.02
C HIS A 187 0.61 7.04 -13.16
N ARG A 188 0.23 7.56 -14.32
CA ARG A 188 1.13 7.74 -15.45
C ARG A 188 2.28 8.69 -15.11
N ALA A 189 1.98 9.84 -14.50
CA ALA A 189 3.00 10.81 -14.12
C ALA A 189 4.00 10.23 -13.09
N ILE A 190 3.54 9.39 -12.15
CA ILE A 190 4.39 8.64 -11.22
C ILE A 190 5.34 7.72 -12.00
N ARG A 191 4.80 6.93 -12.93
CA ARG A 191 5.59 6.01 -13.76
C ARG A 191 6.61 6.75 -14.62
N ASP A 192 6.20 7.84 -15.24
CA ASP A 192 7.07 8.69 -16.08
C ASP A 192 8.21 9.30 -15.23
N HIS A 193 7.91 9.82 -14.03
CA HIS A 193 8.92 10.37 -13.12
C HIS A 193 9.99 9.33 -12.71
N ILE A 194 9.59 8.09 -12.47
CA ILE A 194 10.54 7.02 -12.17
C ILE A 194 11.29 6.61 -13.45
N ALA A 195 10.64 6.62 -14.60
CA ALA A 195 11.28 6.27 -15.88
C ALA A 195 12.41 7.24 -16.24
N ASP A 196 12.36 8.50 -15.82
CA ASP A 196 13.42 9.49 -16.04
C ASP A 196 14.76 9.08 -15.41
N VAL A 197 14.72 8.31 -14.31
CA VAL A 197 15.93 7.88 -13.57
C VAL A 197 16.16 6.37 -13.62
N ALA A 198 15.11 5.57 -13.85
CA ALA A 198 15.17 4.10 -13.81
C ALA A 198 14.14 3.48 -14.78
N PRO A 199 14.34 3.60 -16.11
CA PRO A 199 13.34 3.22 -17.11
C PRO A 199 13.01 1.72 -17.11
N GLU A 200 13.94 0.85 -16.75
CA GLU A 200 13.69 -0.59 -16.66
C GLU A 200 12.77 -0.92 -15.49
N GLN A 201 13.00 -0.27 -14.32
CA GLN A 201 12.20 -0.47 -13.12
C GLN A 201 10.79 0.08 -13.30
N ALA A 202 10.65 1.24 -13.92
CA ALA A 202 9.36 1.88 -14.18
C ALA A 202 8.39 0.99 -14.97
N ARG A 203 8.90 0.18 -15.91
CA ARG A 203 8.07 -0.76 -16.70
C ARG A 203 7.47 -1.87 -15.87
N GLY A 204 8.19 -2.36 -14.86
CA GLY A 204 7.75 -3.46 -13.98
C GLY A 204 7.09 -3.01 -12.69
N LEU A 205 7.21 -1.73 -12.35
CA LEU A 205 6.70 -1.16 -11.10
C LEU A 205 5.19 -1.29 -11.02
N LYS A 206 4.70 -1.79 -9.89
CA LYS A 206 3.28 -1.81 -9.56
C LYS A 206 2.86 -0.51 -8.90
N ILE A 207 1.83 0.15 -9.44
CA ILE A 207 1.28 1.39 -8.91
C ILE A 207 -0.19 1.15 -8.58
N LEU A 208 -0.51 1.16 -7.29
CA LEU A 208 -1.86 0.89 -6.76
C LEU A 208 -2.64 2.18 -6.58
N TYR A 209 -3.93 2.12 -6.81
CA TYR A 209 -4.83 3.20 -6.44
C TYR A 209 -5.24 3.07 -4.96
N GLY A 210 -4.97 4.09 -4.15
CA GLY A 210 -5.23 4.13 -2.71
C GLY A 210 -6.41 5.00 -2.28
N GLY A 211 -7.20 5.50 -3.22
CA GLY A 211 -8.45 6.18 -2.91
C GLY A 211 -9.59 5.21 -2.61
N SER A 212 -10.82 5.73 -2.55
CA SER A 212 -11.99 4.89 -2.31
C SER A 212 -12.24 3.93 -3.48
N VAL A 213 -12.19 2.63 -3.21
CA VAL A 213 -12.49 1.54 -4.16
C VAL A 213 -13.63 0.70 -3.65
N THR A 214 -14.56 0.37 -4.50
CA THR A 214 -15.66 -0.58 -4.26
C THR A 214 -15.68 -1.62 -5.38
N ALA A 215 -16.34 -2.76 -5.17
CA ALA A 215 -16.52 -3.75 -6.24
C ALA A 215 -17.12 -3.15 -7.52
N ALA A 216 -18.01 -2.15 -7.38
CA ALA A 216 -18.65 -1.48 -8.53
C ALA A 216 -17.70 -0.55 -9.30
N SER A 217 -16.71 0.07 -8.63
CA SER A 217 -15.76 1.00 -9.27
C SER A 217 -14.44 0.36 -9.68
N ALA A 218 -14.15 -0.83 -9.18
CA ALA A 218 -12.87 -1.51 -9.38
C ALA A 218 -12.59 -1.81 -10.85
N GLU A 219 -13.59 -2.30 -11.59
CA GLU A 219 -13.43 -2.68 -12.99
C GLU A 219 -12.96 -1.50 -13.86
N GLU A 220 -13.60 -0.34 -13.75
CA GLU A 220 -13.23 0.85 -14.52
C GLU A 220 -11.86 1.42 -14.10
N LEU A 221 -11.55 1.39 -12.80
CA LEU A 221 -10.26 1.84 -12.26
C LEU A 221 -9.12 0.93 -12.74
N PHE A 222 -9.28 -0.38 -12.59
CA PHE A 222 -8.22 -1.34 -12.91
C PHE A 222 -8.10 -1.64 -14.41
N ALA A 223 -9.04 -1.17 -15.23
CA ALA A 223 -8.92 -1.15 -16.68
C ALA A 223 -7.95 -0.07 -17.20
N GLN A 224 -7.53 0.87 -16.35
CA GLN A 224 -6.60 1.93 -16.74
C GLN A 224 -5.18 1.37 -16.91
N ALA A 225 -4.43 1.95 -17.89
CA ALA A 225 -3.15 1.40 -18.34
C ALA A 225 -2.04 1.39 -17.26
N ASP A 226 -2.08 2.34 -16.32
CA ASP A 226 -1.04 2.51 -15.32
C ASP A 226 -1.52 2.19 -13.88
N ILE A 227 -2.72 1.64 -13.73
CA ILE A 227 -3.27 1.20 -12.43
C ILE A 227 -3.13 -0.32 -12.32
N ASP A 228 -2.24 -0.77 -11.43
CA ASP A 228 -1.89 -2.18 -11.24
C ASP A 228 -2.64 -2.85 -10.07
N GLY A 229 -3.73 -2.27 -9.60
CA GLY A 229 -4.55 -2.77 -8.51
C GLY A 229 -4.90 -1.69 -7.48
N GLY A 230 -5.19 -2.09 -6.24
CA GLY A 230 -5.67 -1.16 -5.22
C GLY A 230 -5.13 -1.39 -3.82
N LEU A 231 -4.93 -0.28 -3.08
CA LEU A 231 -4.76 -0.28 -1.63
C LEU A 231 -6.11 0.10 -1.00
N VAL A 232 -6.83 -0.91 -0.51
CA VAL A 232 -8.25 -0.83 -0.13
C VAL A 232 -8.38 -0.65 1.39
N GLY A 233 -9.08 0.38 1.82
CA GLY A 233 -9.36 0.64 3.24
C GLY A 233 -10.63 -0.09 3.73
N GLY A 234 -11.69 0.65 4.05
CA GLY A 234 -12.90 0.12 4.69
C GLY A 234 -13.55 -1.09 4.02
N ALA A 235 -13.56 -1.15 2.68
CA ALA A 235 -14.09 -2.29 1.94
C ALA A 235 -13.29 -3.59 2.20
N SER A 236 -12.03 -3.50 2.62
CA SER A 236 -11.21 -4.67 2.96
C SER A 236 -11.61 -5.37 4.27
N LEU A 237 -12.47 -4.76 5.06
CA LEU A 237 -13.01 -5.36 6.28
C LEU A 237 -14.17 -6.33 6.02
N GLN A 238 -14.54 -6.54 4.76
CA GLN A 238 -15.55 -7.50 4.32
C GLN A 238 -14.94 -8.40 3.24
N ALA A 239 -14.88 -9.70 3.53
CA ALA A 239 -14.19 -10.68 2.66
C ALA A 239 -14.69 -10.64 1.21
N LEU A 240 -16.01 -10.68 1.00
CA LEU A 240 -16.58 -10.67 -0.35
C LEU A 240 -16.33 -9.34 -1.07
N SER A 241 -16.32 -8.21 -0.36
CA SER A 241 -15.97 -6.93 -0.98
C SER A 241 -14.54 -6.92 -1.50
N LEU A 242 -13.58 -7.40 -0.71
CA LEU A 242 -12.18 -7.45 -1.11
C LEU A 242 -11.93 -8.44 -2.26
N ILE A 243 -12.60 -9.58 -2.26
CA ILE A 243 -12.49 -10.61 -3.31
C ILE A 243 -13.08 -10.13 -4.65
N HIS A 244 -14.13 -9.29 -4.63
CA HIS A 244 -14.77 -8.78 -5.82
C HIS A 244 -14.15 -7.47 -6.36
N ILE A 245 -13.23 -6.88 -5.61
CA ILE A 245 -12.39 -5.76 -6.05
C ILE A 245 -11.23 -6.30 -6.90
#